data_25f9b477f7f1d78480cd05920d95e283
#
_entry.id   25f9b477f7f1d78480cd05920d95e283
#
_cell.length_a   1.000
_cell.length_b   1.000
_cell.length_c   1.000
_cell.angle_alpha   90.00
_cell.angle_beta   90.00
_cell.angle_gamma   90.00
#
_symmetry.space_group_name_H-M   'P 1'
#
loop_
_entity.id
_entity.type
_entity.pdbx_description
1 polymer ?
#
loop_
_entity_poly.entity_id
_entity_poly.type
_entity_poly.pdbx_seq_one_letter_code
_entity_poly.pdbx_strand_id
1 'polypeptide(L)'
;IMSDLYWEIWNDSVQACIHRDIEEYRKANATIELPEVNEGTEVKIEQVSHDFIFGASIFNFNQLGTEEHNQKYKDLFGILFNRATIPFYWKAFETEPDRLRFKEEYWDTEIYWNQQGDPKSKPHWRRPATDPIVDFCIAKGIAIHVHPLVWGLRKAHFPNWILKKYLTGKEREEFNKLVTAYVESDDYYFGEEKYN
;
A
#
# COMPACT_ATOMS: atom_id res chain seq x y z
N ILE A 1 16.75 9.24 2.96
CA ILE A 1 17.55 10.31 3.58
C ILE A 1 16.55 11.13 4.38
N MET A 2 16.69 11.12 5.70
CA MET A 2 15.90 11.96 6.59
C MET A 2 16.35 13.40 6.46
N SER A 3 15.42 14.36 6.56
CA SER A 3 15.74 15.80 6.43
C SER A 3 16.53 16.29 7.66
N ASP A 4 17.29 17.36 7.48
CA ASP A 4 18.02 18.00 8.59
C ASP A 4 17.09 18.43 9.73
N LEU A 5 15.87 18.88 9.36
CA LEU A 5 14.81 19.21 10.33
C LEU A 5 14.44 18.04 11.26
N TYR A 6 14.49 16.79 10.77
CA TYR A 6 14.26 15.62 11.62
C TYR A 6 15.29 15.52 12.75
N TRP A 7 16.58 15.76 12.43
CA TRP A 7 17.67 15.69 13.42
C TRP A 7 17.66 16.86 14.38
N GLU A 8 17.14 18.02 13.98
CA GLU A 8 16.94 19.16 14.88
C GLU A 8 15.87 18.88 15.96
N ILE A 9 14.85 18.11 15.62
CA ILE A 9 13.78 17.72 16.55
C ILE A 9 14.24 16.59 17.48
N TRP A 10 15.13 15.71 16.99
CA TRP A 10 15.59 14.55 17.73
C TRP A 10 16.68 14.94 18.74
N ASN A 11 16.37 14.85 20.02
CA ASN A 11 17.30 15.17 21.11
C ASN A 11 17.14 14.20 22.27
N ASP A 12 18.01 14.29 23.26
CA ASP A 12 18.05 13.40 24.43
C ASP A 12 16.73 13.40 25.22
N SER A 13 16.04 14.53 25.29
CA SER A 13 14.76 14.64 25.98
C SER A 13 13.66 13.86 25.23
N VAL A 14 13.61 13.98 23.92
CA VAL A 14 12.68 13.20 23.05
C VAL A 14 13.00 11.72 23.17
N GLN A 15 14.28 11.35 23.12
CA GLN A 15 14.70 9.95 23.26
C GLN A 15 14.34 9.36 24.63
N ALA A 16 14.52 10.12 25.70
CA ALA A 16 14.14 9.70 27.04
C ALA A 16 12.62 9.54 27.19
N CYS A 17 11.84 10.43 26.57
CA CYS A 17 10.38 10.32 26.53
C CYS A 17 9.94 9.05 25.82
N ILE A 18 10.50 8.77 24.64
CA ILE A 18 10.20 7.55 23.87
C ILE A 18 10.53 6.30 24.68
N HIS A 19 11.70 6.25 25.33
CA HIS A 19 12.07 5.10 26.17
C HIS A 19 11.08 4.90 27.31
N ARG A 20 10.74 5.96 28.04
CA ARG A 20 9.74 5.88 29.10
C ARG A 20 8.39 5.37 28.59
N ASP A 21 7.92 5.89 27.47
CA ASP A 21 6.62 5.52 26.91
C ASP A 21 6.63 4.08 26.37
N ILE A 22 7.76 3.58 25.89
CA ILE A 22 7.94 2.17 25.56
C ILE A 22 7.84 1.30 26.81
N GLU A 23 8.55 1.65 27.88
CA GLU A 23 8.51 0.89 29.14
C GLU A 23 7.10 0.85 29.73
N GLU A 24 6.40 1.99 29.72
CA GLU A 24 5.08 2.13 30.36
C GLU A 24 3.94 1.53 29.53
N TYR A 25 3.95 1.72 28.19
CA TYR A 25 2.80 1.40 27.34
C TYR A 25 3.03 0.25 26.36
N ARG A 26 4.27 -0.20 26.18
CA ARG A 26 4.61 -1.22 25.17
C ARG A 26 5.22 -2.48 25.73
N LYS A 27 5.53 -2.50 27.01
CA LYS A 27 6.07 -3.68 27.69
C LYS A 27 5.11 -4.15 28.79
N ALA A 28 5.10 -5.45 28.99
CA ALA A 28 4.40 -6.10 30.10
C ALA A 28 5.25 -7.23 30.65
N ASN A 29 5.07 -7.55 31.91
CA ASN A 29 5.69 -8.72 32.52
C ASN A 29 4.90 -9.97 32.11
N ALA A 30 5.62 -11.02 31.70
CA ALA A 30 5.05 -12.33 31.43
C ALA A 30 5.75 -13.38 32.30
N THR A 31 5.00 -14.35 32.80
CA THR A 31 5.54 -15.49 33.49
C THR A 31 5.34 -16.73 32.63
N ILE A 32 6.42 -17.47 32.43
CA ILE A 32 6.39 -18.74 31.70
C ILE A 32 6.75 -19.84 32.67
N GLU A 33 5.87 -20.80 32.87
CA GLU A 33 6.13 -22.00 33.67
C GLU A 33 6.70 -23.09 32.76
N LEU A 34 7.86 -23.60 33.13
CA LEU A 34 8.58 -24.66 32.42
C LEU A 34 8.75 -25.86 33.33
N PRO A 35 7.76 -26.75 33.42
CA PRO A 35 7.71 -27.80 34.45
C PRO A 35 8.81 -28.88 34.30
N GLU A 36 9.43 -29.01 33.13
CA GLU A 36 10.41 -30.05 32.82
C GLU A 36 11.86 -29.54 32.72
N VAL A 37 12.16 -28.36 33.26
CA VAL A 37 13.50 -27.76 33.15
C VAL A 37 14.30 -27.98 34.41
N ASN A 38 15.50 -28.49 34.25
CA ASN A 38 16.45 -28.71 35.36
C ASN A 38 17.35 -27.48 35.56
N GLU A 39 17.97 -27.42 36.76
CA GLU A 39 18.97 -26.40 37.05
C GLU A 39 20.12 -26.45 36.03
N GLY A 40 20.43 -25.30 35.40
CA GLY A 40 21.45 -25.20 34.35
C GLY A 40 20.93 -25.34 32.92
N THR A 41 19.62 -25.53 32.70
CA THR A 41 19.06 -25.53 31.36
C THR A 41 19.05 -24.10 30.78
N GLU A 42 19.60 -23.94 29.58
CA GLU A 42 19.53 -22.69 28.84
C GLU A 42 18.14 -22.56 28.17
N VAL A 43 17.46 -21.48 28.44
CA VAL A 43 16.14 -21.18 27.86
C VAL A 43 16.27 -20.01 26.91
N LYS A 44 15.98 -20.26 25.62
CA LYS A 44 15.93 -19.22 24.59
C LYS A 44 14.48 -18.83 24.30
N ILE A 45 14.17 -17.55 24.46
CA ILE A 45 12.84 -17.01 24.18
C ILE A 45 12.95 -16.15 22.93
N GLU A 46 12.12 -16.46 21.94
CA GLU A 46 12.04 -15.70 20.67
C GLU A 46 10.60 -15.28 20.42
N GLN A 47 10.41 -14.01 20.07
CA GLN A 47 9.11 -13.53 19.58
C GLN A 47 8.95 -13.99 18.12
N VAL A 48 7.91 -14.76 17.85
CA VAL A 48 7.62 -15.30 16.49
C VAL A 48 6.50 -14.55 15.78
N SER A 49 5.65 -13.83 16.51
CA SER A 49 4.55 -13.04 15.94
C SER A 49 4.17 -11.87 16.86
N HIS A 50 3.39 -10.94 16.34
CA HIS A 50 2.81 -9.83 17.09
C HIS A 50 1.52 -9.36 16.40
N ASP A 51 0.62 -8.75 17.15
CA ASP A 51 -0.66 -8.20 16.65
C ASP A 51 -0.53 -6.78 16.11
N PHE A 52 0.60 -6.11 16.35
CA PHE A 52 0.83 -4.77 15.84
C PHE A 52 0.90 -4.78 14.30
N ILE A 53 0.19 -3.85 13.66
CA ILE A 53 0.12 -3.78 12.20
C ILE A 53 1.32 -3.00 11.68
N PHE A 54 2.26 -3.71 11.03
CA PHE A 54 3.28 -3.13 10.19
C PHE A 54 2.86 -3.29 8.74
N GLY A 55 2.48 -2.19 8.10
CA GLY A 55 1.99 -2.21 6.73
C GLY A 55 2.80 -1.32 5.81
N ALA A 56 2.88 -1.72 4.54
CA ALA A 56 3.47 -0.90 3.49
C ALA A 56 2.72 -1.06 2.17
N SER A 57 2.92 -0.09 1.26
CA SER A 57 2.43 -0.19 -0.11
C SER A 57 3.28 -1.17 -0.90
N ILE A 58 2.66 -2.23 -1.45
CA ILE A 58 3.34 -3.28 -2.23
C ILE A 58 3.44 -2.92 -3.73
N PHE A 59 3.65 -1.66 -4.02
CA PHE A 59 3.54 -1.09 -5.36
C PHE A 59 4.68 -1.48 -6.31
N ASN A 60 5.80 -1.96 -5.78
CA ASN A 60 6.96 -2.39 -6.56
C ASN A 60 6.99 -3.91 -6.83
N PHE A 61 5.92 -4.61 -6.51
CA PHE A 61 5.83 -6.05 -6.73
C PHE A 61 6.09 -6.41 -8.19
N ASN A 62 7.08 -7.26 -8.44
CA ASN A 62 7.57 -7.67 -9.77
C ASN A 62 8.02 -6.51 -10.69
N GLN A 63 8.49 -5.37 -10.14
CA GLN A 63 8.85 -4.19 -10.93
C GLN A 63 10.30 -3.73 -10.74
N LEU A 64 11.15 -4.52 -10.14
CA LEU A 64 12.52 -4.12 -9.81
C LEU A 64 13.55 -4.51 -10.88
N GLY A 65 13.10 -4.79 -12.10
CA GLY A 65 13.94 -4.94 -13.29
C GLY A 65 14.62 -6.30 -13.44
N THR A 66 14.95 -7.01 -12.36
CA THR A 66 15.52 -8.36 -12.39
C THR A 66 14.76 -9.29 -11.48
N GLU A 67 14.77 -10.61 -11.82
CA GLU A 67 14.10 -11.61 -10.97
C GLU A 67 14.76 -11.68 -9.57
N GLU A 68 16.06 -11.52 -9.49
CA GLU A 68 16.78 -11.49 -8.20
C GLU A 68 16.27 -10.37 -7.29
N HIS A 69 16.13 -9.16 -7.82
CA HIS A 69 15.61 -8.02 -7.05
C HIS A 69 14.14 -8.22 -6.68
N ASN A 70 13.34 -8.75 -7.59
CA ASN A 70 11.92 -9.04 -7.33
C ASN A 70 11.75 -10.09 -6.24
N GLN A 71 12.55 -11.16 -6.27
CA GLN A 71 12.52 -12.19 -5.24
C GLN A 71 12.98 -11.65 -3.89
N LYS A 72 14.08 -10.91 -3.86
CA LYS A 72 14.57 -10.27 -2.62
C LYS A 72 13.54 -9.31 -2.03
N TYR A 73 12.84 -8.55 -2.88
CA TYR A 73 11.76 -7.68 -2.42
C TYR A 73 10.61 -8.47 -1.78
N LYS A 74 10.17 -9.55 -2.41
CA LYS A 74 9.12 -10.44 -1.87
C LYS A 74 9.54 -11.07 -0.54
N ASP A 75 10.76 -11.55 -0.43
CA ASP A 75 11.28 -12.16 0.79
C ASP A 75 11.34 -11.16 1.94
N LEU A 76 11.91 -9.98 1.70
CA LEU A 76 11.98 -8.93 2.71
C LEU A 76 10.61 -8.40 3.08
N PHE A 77 9.71 -8.20 2.11
CA PHE A 77 8.35 -7.74 2.39
C PHE A 77 7.61 -8.73 3.28
N GLY A 78 7.72 -10.03 2.98
CA GLY A 78 7.08 -11.09 3.76
C GLY A 78 7.62 -11.27 5.18
N ILE A 79 8.86 -10.83 5.44
CA ILE A 79 9.48 -10.86 6.79
C ILE A 79 9.10 -9.61 7.59
N LEU A 80 9.07 -8.44 6.93
CA LEU A 80 8.95 -7.15 7.61
C LEU A 80 7.51 -6.73 7.86
N PHE A 81 6.57 -7.11 6.97
CA PHE A 81 5.22 -6.58 6.98
C PHE A 81 4.17 -7.67 7.13
N ASN A 82 3.20 -7.41 7.99
CA ASN A 82 2.00 -8.24 8.17
C ASN A 82 0.75 -7.63 7.52
N ARG A 83 0.89 -6.47 6.85
CA ARG A 83 -0.17 -5.85 6.05
C ARG A 83 0.40 -5.24 4.77
N ALA A 84 -0.30 -5.40 3.66
CA ALA A 84 0.05 -4.83 2.36
C ALA A 84 -1.07 -3.94 1.83
N THR A 85 -0.73 -2.75 1.32
CA THR A 85 -1.66 -1.91 0.58
C THR A 85 -1.49 -2.19 -0.91
N ILE A 86 -2.55 -2.72 -1.54
CA ILE A 86 -2.59 -3.03 -2.97
C ILE A 86 -3.08 -1.81 -3.75
N PRO A 87 -2.38 -1.41 -4.84
CA PRO A 87 -2.76 -0.26 -5.65
C PRO A 87 -3.87 -0.61 -6.64
N PHE A 88 -5.04 -0.03 -6.48
CA PHE A 88 -6.12 -0.20 -7.46
C PHE A 88 -6.21 0.96 -8.45
N TYR A 89 -6.05 2.17 -8.09
CA TYR A 89 -6.08 3.36 -8.94
C TYR A 89 -6.77 3.16 -10.30
N TRP A 90 -8.05 3.42 -10.39
CA TRP A 90 -8.90 3.06 -11.54
C TRP A 90 -8.29 3.37 -12.90
N LYS A 91 -7.66 4.54 -13.08
CA LYS A 91 -6.99 4.91 -14.33
C LYS A 91 -5.94 3.92 -14.81
N ALA A 92 -5.20 3.34 -13.88
CA ALA A 92 -4.18 2.35 -14.20
C ALA A 92 -4.70 0.92 -14.14
N PHE A 93 -5.83 0.71 -13.49
CA PHE A 93 -6.45 -0.60 -13.33
C PHE A 93 -7.33 -0.99 -14.53
N GLU A 94 -8.02 0.00 -15.13
CA GLU A 94 -8.89 -0.19 -16.29
C GLU A 94 -8.59 0.89 -17.33
N THR A 95 -7.53 0.69 -18.11
CA THR A 95 -7.12 1.65 -19.15
C THR A 95 -8.02 1.63 -20.38
N GLU A 96 -8.72 0.54 -20.62
CA GLU A 96 -9.75 0.31 -21.63
C GLU A 96 -11.00 -0.26 -20.98
N PRO A 97 -12.21 0.02 -21.49
CA PRO A 97 -13.42 -0.53 -20.94
C PRO A 97 -13.37 -2.06 -20.82
N ASP A 98 -13.79 -2.59 -19.69
CA ASP A 98 -13.88 -4.02 -19.39
C ASP A 98 -12.54 -4.78 -19.38
N ARG A 99 -11.41 -4.08 -19.50
CA ARG A 99 -10.08 -4.66 -19.42
C ARG A 99 -9.47 -4.40 -18.03
N LEU A 100 -9.90 -5.18 -17.08
CA LEU A 100 -9.48 -5.06 -15.68
C LEU A 100 -8.14 -5.76 -15.44
N ARG A 101 -7.20 -5.09 -14.81
CA ARG A 101 -5.84 -5.58 -14.52
C ARG A 101 -5.76 -6.46 -13.28
N PHE A 102 -6.64 -7.42 -13.14
CA PHE A 102 -6.50 -8.43 -12.11
C PHE A 102 -5.34 -9.38 -12.39
N LYS A 103 -5.24 -9.86 -13.64
CA LYS A 103 -4.31 -10.90 -14.05
C LYS A 103 -2.99 -10.33 -14.57
N GLU A 104 -1.94 -11.08 -14.37
CA GLU A 104 -0.59 -10.75 -14.83
C GLU A 104 -0.49 -10.57 -16.35
N GLU A 105 -1.27 -11.33 -17.14
CA GLU A 105 -1.33 -11.22 -18.60
C GLU A 105 -1.70 -9.82 -19.10
N TYR A 106 -2.41 -9.03 -18.29
CA TYR A 106 -2.79 -7.64 -18.64
C TYR A 106 -1.79 -6.61 -18.13
N TRP A 107 -0.78 -7.05 -17.44
CA TRP A 107 0.12 -6.12 -16.77
C TRP A 107 1.35 -5.84 -17.57
N ASP A 108 1.93 -6.37 -18.37
CA ASP A 108 3.21 -6.02 -19.04
C ASP A 108 3.26 -6.42 -20.52
N THR A 109 2.12 -6.44 -21.19
CA THR A 109 2.14 -6.63 -22.63
C THR A 109 2.66 -5.37 -23.30
N GLU A 110 3.49 -5.52 -24.31
CA GLU A 110 4.01 -4.41 -25.10
C GLU A 110 2.89 -3.55 -25.70
N ILE A 111 1.78 -4.16 -26.11
CA ILE A 111 0.58 -3.50 -26.60
C ILE A 111 -0.02 -2.60 -25.52
N TYR A 112 -0.18 -3.09 -24.30
CA TYR A 112 -0.74 -2.34 -23.19
C TYR A 112 0.08 -1.09 -22.86
N TRP A 113 1.41 -1.20 -22.83
CA TRP A 113 2.29 -0.08 -22.51
C TRP A 113 2.45 0.91 -23.65
N ASN A 114 2.38 0.48 -24.88
CA ASN A 114 2.41 1.37 -26.05
C ASN A 114 1.18 2.28 -26.10
N GLN A 115 0.04 1.84 -25.55
CA GLN A 115 -1.17 2.66 -25.42
C GLN A 115 -1.05 3.74 -24.35
N GLN A 116 -0.13 3.60 -23.40
CA GLN A 116 0.11 4.56 -22.33
C GLN A 116 1.14 5.65 -22.67
N GLY A 117 1.57 5.75 -23.93
CA GLY A 117 2.71 6.54 -24.35
C GLY A 117 4.00 5.75 -24.19
N ASP A 118 5.15 6.30 -24.61
CA ASP A 118 6.40 5.55 -24.62
C ASP A 118 6.84 5.12 -23.20
N PRO A 119 6.60 3.88 -22.79
CA PRO A 119 6.91 3.41 -21.44
C PRO A 119 8.40 3.13 -21.24
N LYS A 120 9.20 3.13 -22.34
CA LYS A 120 10.63 2.83 -22.33
C LYS A 120 11.47 4.09 -22.15
N SER A 121 10.92 5.27 -22.46
CA SER A 121 11.65 6.53 -22.44
C SER A 121 11.81 7.16 -21.06
N LYS A 122 10.99 6.75 -20.10
CA LYS A 122 11.02 7.28 -18.73
C LYS A 122 10.82 6.14 -17.73
N PRO A 123 11.44 6.19 -16.55
CA PRO A 123 11.11 5.25 -15.48
C PRO A 123 9.62 5.43 -15.14
N HIS A 124 8.80 4.57 -15.69
CA HIS A 124 7.38 4.54 -15.39
C HIS A 124 7.16 3.72 -14.15
N TRP A 125 6.50 4.36 -13.21
CA TRP A 125 5.98 3.63 -12.09
C TRP A 125 4.74 2.85 -12.54
N ARG A 126 4.93 1.55 -12.72
CA ARG A 126 3.90 0.63 -13.16
C ARG A 126 3.12 0.15 -11.95
N ARG A 127 1.82 0.05 -12.09
CA ARG A 127 0.99 -0.63 -11.09
C ARG A 127 0.98 -2.12 -11.42
N PRO A 128 1.40 -3.00 -10.50
CA PRO A 128 1.34 -4.44 -10.75
C PRO A 128 -0.11 -4.92 -10.86
N ALA A 129 -0.31 -6.05 -11.54
CA ALA A 129 -1.57 -6.78 -11.51
C ALA A 129 -1.92 -7.18 -10.07
N THR A 130 -3.20 -7.19 -9.73
CA THR A 130 -3.61 -7.35 -8.34
C THR A 130 -3.64 -8.80 -7.88
N ASP A 131 -4.05 -9.75 -8.73
CA ASP A 131 -4.16 -11.16 -8.35
C ASP A 131 -2.83 -11.77 -7.88
N PRO A 132 -1.69 -11.58 -8.57
CA PRO A 132 -0.41 -12.09 -8.10
C PRO A 132 0.02 -11.52 -6.74
N ILE A 133 -0.38 -10.28 -6.42
CA ILE A 133 -0.12 -9.69 -5.11
C ILE A 133 -1.02 -10.32 -4.04
N VAL A 134 -2.29 -10.52 -4.37
CA VAL A 134 -3.25 -11.18 -3.47
C VAL A 134 -2.77 -12.59 -3.13
N ASP A 135 -2.40 -13.37 -4.15
CA ASP A 135 -1.87 -14.73 -3.97
C ASP A 135 -0.62 -14.74 -3.08
N PHE A 136 0.31 -13.82 -3.33
CA PHE A 136 1.50 -13.66 -2.49
C PHE A 136 1.14 -13.32 -1.05
N CYS A 137 0.23 -12.38 -0.82
CA CYS A 137 -0.20 -11.97 0.52
C CYS A 137 -0.87 -13.12 1.27
N ILE A 138 -1.75 -13.87 0.60
CA ILE A 138 -2.41 -15.06 1.18
C ILE A 138 -1.37 -16.12 1.56
N ALA A 139 -0.43 -16.43 0.65
CA ALA A 139 0.62 -17.40 0.90
C ALA A 139 1.54 -17.04 2.06
N LYS A 140 1.72 -15.75 2.34
CA LYS A 140 2.55 -15.24 3.43
C LYS A 140 1.76 -14.87 4.70
N GLY A 141 0.44 -15.02 4.72
CA GLY A 141 -0.40 -14.61 5.84
C GLY A 141 -0.44 -13.09 6.06
N ILE A 142 -0.21 -12.31 5.01
CA ILE A 142 -0.20 -10.84 5.05
C ILE A 142 -1.64 -10.33 4.86
N ALA A 143 -2.13 -9.50 5.78
CA ALA A 143 -3.43 -8.88 5.65
C ALA A 143 -3.45 -7.87 4.49
N ILE A 144 -4.54 -7.84 3.74
CA ILE A 144 -4.69 -7.02 2.53
C ILE A 144 -5.51 -5.77 2.83
N HIS A 145 -5.00 -4.63 2.40
CA HIS A 145 -5.71 -3.37 2.32
C HIS A 145 -5.74 -2.88 0.87
N VAL A 146 -6.92 -2.61 0.36
CA VAL A 146 -7.11 -2.13 -1.03
C VAL A 146 -7.31 -0.62 -1.01
N HIS A 147 -6.53 0.13 -1.82
CA HIS A 147 -6.61 1.59 -1.82
C HIS A 147 -5.97 2.22 -3.06
N PRO A 148 -6.55 3.33 -3.54
CA PRO A 148 -7.96 3.63 -3.70
C PRO A 148 -8.47 3.08 -5.05
N LEU A 149 -9.73 2.70 -5.16
CA LEU A 149 -10.31 2.41 -6.47
C LEU A 149 -10.67 3.72 -7.19
N VAL A 150 -11.41 4.57 -6.52
CA VAL A 150 -11.80 5.89 -7.02
C VAL A 150 -11.20 6.98 -6.15
N TRP A 151 -10.58 7.96 -6.79
CA TRP A 151 -10.05 9.15 -6.12
C TRP A 151 -10.47 10.40 -6.89
N GLY A 152 -10.96 11.43 -6.19
CA GLY A 152 -11.64 12.58 -6.78
C GLY A 152 -10.83 13.48 -7.74
N LEU A 153 -9.51 13.32 -7.85
CA LEU A 153 -8.67 14.02 -8.82
C LEU A 153 -8.83 13.42 -10.23
N ARG A 154 -9.84 13.87 -10.97
CA ARG A 154 -10.27 13.31 -12.26
C ARG A 154 -9.14 13.10 -13.27
N LYS A 155 -8.31 14.12 -13.55
CA LYS A 155 -7.22 14.03 -14.55
C LYS A 155 -6.19 12.97 -14.18
N ALA A 156 -5.93 12.79 -12.90
CA ALA A 156 -4.90 11.88 -12.43
C ALA A 156 -5.38 10.44 -12.26
N HIS A 157 -6.68 10.24 -11.93
CA HIS A 157 -7.12 8.95 -11.40
C HIS A 157 -8.29 8.32 -12.15
N PHE A 158 -8.97 9.04 -13.04
CA PHE A 158 -10.02 8.47 -13.89
C PHE A 158 -9.46 7.96 -15.21
N PRO A 159 -9.93 6.82 -15.73
CA PRO A 159 -9.54 6.32 -17.05
C PRO A 159 -9.82 7.33 -18.16
N ASN A 160 -8.90 7.45 -19.11
CA ASN A 160 -9.03 8.40 -20.21
C ASN A 160 -10.24 8.13 -21.10
N TRP A 161 -10.69 6.89 -21.18
CA TRP A 161 -11.85 6.52 -21.99
C TRP A 161 -13.16 7.04 -21.39
N ILE A 162 -13.30 7.10 -20.06
CA ILE A 162 -14.42 7.76 -19.38
C ILE A 162 -14.43 9.24 -19.72
N LEU A 163 -13.26 9.91 -19.59
CA LEU A 163 -13.15 11.34 -19.88
C LEU A 163 -13.51 11.67 -21.35
N LYS A 164 -13.21 10.77 -22.29
CA LYS A 164 -13.55 10.92 -23.71
C LYS A 164 -15.01 10.64 -24.00
N LYS A 165 -15.57 9.59 -23.38
CA LYS A 165 -16.91 9.10 -23.69
C LYS A 165 -18.04 9.90 -23.02
N TYR A 166 -17.82 10.35 -21.79
CA TYR A 166 -18.87 10.92 -20.92
C TYR A 166 -18.73 12.41 -20.66
N LEU A 167 -17.75 13.10 -21.24
CA LEU A 167 -17.50 14.50 -20.94
C LEU A 167 -17.72 15.45 -22.13
N THR A 168 -18.65 15.15 -23.03
CA THR A 168 -19.09 16.04 -24.09
C THR A 168 -20.53 16.49 -23.84
N GLY A 169 -20.80 17.80 -23.83
CA GLY A 169 -22.16 18.38 -23.72
C GLY A 169 -22.86 18.17 -22.37
N LYS A 170 -24.16 17.81 -22.42
CA LYS A 170 -25.02 17.65 -21.25
C LYS A 170 -24.58 16.52 -20.30
N GLU A 171 -24.05 15.43 -20.85
CA GLU A 171 -23.55 14.31 -20.06
C GLU A 171 -22.36 14.71 -19.16
N ARG A 172 -21.56 15.66 -19.62
CA ARG A 172 -20.49 16.25 -18.81
C ARG A 172 -21.03 17.02 -17.60
N GLU A 173 -22.10 17.75 -17.79
CA GLU A 173 -22.72 18.53 -16.71
C GLU A 173 -23.36 17.61 -15.67
N GLU A 174 -24.04 16.55 -16.11
CA GLU A 174 -24.64 15.56 -15.21
C GLU A 174 -23.59 14.78 -14.42
N PHE A 175 -22.53 14.33 -15.09
CA PHE A 175 -21.41 13.66 -14.43
C PHE A 175 -20.72 14.60 -13.42
N ASN A 176 -20.54 15.87 -13.78
CA ASN A 176 -19.99 16.87 -12.88
C ASN A 176 -20.87 17.09 -11.65
N LYS A 177 -22.19 17.15 -11.82
CA LYS A 177 -23.13 17.28 -10.71
C LYS A 177 -23.09 16.07 -9.77
N LEU A 178 -23.05 14.85 -10.33
CA LEU A 178 -22.95 13.62 -9.53
C LEU A 178 -21.66 13.55 -8.72
N VAL A 179 -20.53 13.91 -9.33
CA VAL A 179 -19.23 13.92 -8.63
C VAL A 179 -19.17 15.02 -7.59
N THR A 180 -19.73 16.21 -7.88
CA THR A 180 -19.79 17.31 -6.91
C THR A 180 -20.68 16.91 -5.74
N ALA A 181 -21.87 16.36 -5.99
CA ALA A 181 -22.78 15.89 -4.96
C ALA A 181 -22.16 14.77 -4.10
N TYR A 182 -21.37 13.88 -4.70
CA TYR A 182 -20.64 12.85 -3.96
C TYR A 182 -19.52 13.44 -3.09
N VAL A 183 -18.75 14.40 -3.63
CA VAL A 183 -17.69 15.09 -2.90
C VAL A 183 -18.23 15.94 -1.75
N GLU A 184 -19.42 16.51 -1.92
CA GLU A 184 -20.12 17.33 -0.91
C GLU A 184 -20.96 16.48 0.06
N SER A 185 -21.12 15.18 -0.20
CA SER A 185 -21.84 14.29 0.69
C SER A 185 -21.05 14.00 1.96
N ASP A 186 -21.75 13.73 3.06
CA ASP A 186 -21.14 13.29 4.33
C ASP A 186 -20.38 11.96 4.23
N ASP A 187 -20.58 11.21 3.13
CA ASP A 187 -19.89 9.96 2.83
C ASP A 187 -18.50 10.20 2.22
N TYR A 188 -18.22 11.41 1.71
CA TYR A 188 -16.91 11.76 1.16
C TYR A 188 -15.98 12.30 2.24
N TYR A 189 -15.18 11.41 2.78
CA TYR A 189 -14.28 11.67 3.89
C TYR A 189 -12.88 12.09 3.46
N PHE A 190 -12.69 13.38 3.18
CA PHE A 190 -11.41 14.09 3.19
C PHE A 190 -11.57 15.55 3.65
N GLY A 191 -12.46 15.79 4.61
CA GLY A 191 -12.48 17.07 5.31
C GLY A 191 -11.39 17.10 6.38
N GLU A 192 -10.55 18.11 6.37
CA GLU A 192 -9.51 18.37 7.39
C GLU A 192 -10.07 18.43 8.82
N GLU A 193 -11.37 18.55 8.99
CA GLU A 193 -12.04 18.70 10.29
C GLU A 193 -12.21 17.40 11.10
N LYS A 194 -11.93 16.23 10.54
CA LYS A 194 -12.08 14.96 11.27
C LYS A 194 -10.74 14.31 11.67
N TYR A 195 -9.63 14.98 11.42
CA TYR A 195 -8.30 14.55 11.87
C TYR A 195 -7.67 15.47 12.94
N ASN A 196 -8.44 16.39 13.51
CA ASN A 196 -8.03 17.21 14.66
C ASN A 196 -8.53 16.63 15.99
#